data_461eace8ec94f841be318373e80b073a
#
_entry.id   461eace8ec94f841be318373e80b073a
#
_cell.length_a   1.000
_cell.length_b   1.000
_cell.length_c   1.000
_cell.angle_alpha   90.00
_cell.angle_beta   90.00
_cell.angle_gamma   90.00
#
_symmetry.space_group_name_H-M   'P 1'
#
loop_
_entity.id
_entity.type
_entity.pdbx_description
1 polymer ?
#
loop_
_entity_poly.entity_id
_entity_poly.type
_entity_poly.pdbx_seq_one_letter_code
_entity_poly.pdbx_strand_id
1 'polypeptide(L)'
;MSPFAGSTEKWWESLRVLVTGGAGFIGSSASRAFLSAGHEVAILEDFSRPGSGANLDWINEIGTPTVYEGSIVDSAFVNSCMAGFKPEAVYHLAAQVAVTLSVQNPRHDFETNALGTFNLLEATRTHVPSAHFVFSSTNKVYGDLARYPILATNSRYSFQEPRQGIQEDTPLDFHSPYGCSKGAADTYVTDYSRIYGLRTTVLRQSCIYGTRQFGIEDQGWIAWFVIAALLGRPVKVFGDGRQVRDALHIEDLIRLYDLVLSSSASKKTRVFNVGG
;
A
#
# COMPACT_ATOMS: atom_id res chain seq x y z
N MET A 1 9.66 -19.36 20.23
CA MET A 1 10.22 -18.27 21.07
C MET A 1 10.25 -17.03 20.18
N SER A 2 9.45 -16.00 20.49
CA SER A 2 9.36 -14.77 19.73
C SER A 2 10.64 -13.96 19.88
N PRO A 3 11.25 -13.42 18.80
CA PRO A 3 12.45 -12.59 18.88
C PRO A 3 12.21 -11.18 19.45
N PHE A 4 11.01 -10.87 19.96
CA PHE A 4 10.59 -9.54 20.42
C PHE A 4 10.57 -9.36 21.96
N ALA A 5 11.23 -10.24 22.72
CA ALA A 5 11.40 -10.08 24.17
C ALA A 5 12.69 -9.33 24.50
N GLY A 6 12.75 -8.04 24.23
CA GLY A 6 13.88 -7.19 24.56
C GLY A 6 13.51 -5.71 24.68
N SER A 7 13.46 -5.22 25.94
CA SER A 7 13.32 -3.85 26.43
C SER A 7 11.92 -3.19 26.30
N THR A 8 11.17 -3.24 27.40
CA THR A 8 9.91 -2.52 27.63
C THR A 8 10.15 -1.10 28.14
N GLU A 9 10.70 -0.23 27.32
CA GLU A 9 10.51 1.20 27.53
C GLU A 9 9.68 1.71 26.35
N LYS A 10 8.37 1.86 26.55
CA LYS A 10 7.46 2.51 25.58
C LYS A 10 7.79 4.01 25.57
N TRP A 11 8.62 4.45 24.64
CA TRP A 11 8.94 5.85 24.41
C TRP A 11 7.95 6.57 23.48
N TRP A 12 6.83 5.92 23.09
CA TRP A 12 5.84 6.48 22.16
C TRP A 12 4.49 6.65 22.85
N GLU A 13 3.96 7.85 22.72
CA GLU A 13 2.54 8.07 23.03
C GLU A 13 1.67 7.21 22.09
N SER A 14 0.58 6.64 22.61
CA SER A 14 -0.39 5.92 21.78
C SER A 14 -1.00 6.89 20.78
N LEU A 15 -0.90 6.56 19.49
CA LEU A 15 -1.45 7.36 18.40
C LEU A 15 -2.76 6.75 17.90
N ARG A 16 -3.65 7.60 17.38
CA ARG A 16 -4.81 7.17 16.61
C ARG A 16 -4.39 6.98 15.16
N VAL A 17 -4.44 5.74 14.68
CA VAL A 17 -4.02 5.34 13.33
C VAL A 17 -5.21 4.85 12.54
N LEU A 18 -5.54 5.52 11.43
CA LEU A 18 -6.54 5.05 10.46
C LEU A 18 -5.85 4.26 9.35
N VAL A 19 -6.32 3.04 9.11
CA VAL A 19 -5.86 2.19 8.01
C VAL A 19 -7.01 1.97 7.03
N THR A 20 -6.94 2.59 5.85
CA THR A 20 -7.92 2.29 4.78
C THR A 20 -7.51 1.03 4.04
N GLY A 21 -8.46 0.18 3.67
CA GLY A 21 -8.16 -1.17 3.22
C GLY A 21 -7.56 -2.03 4.33
N GLY A 22 -7.95 -1.74 5.59
CA GLY A 22 -7.31 -2.28 6.79
C GLY A 22 -7.55 -3.77 7.02
N ALA A 23 -8.54 -4.38 6.37
CA ALA A 23 -8.76 -5.83 6.35
C ALA A 23 -8.23 -6.50 5.06
N GLY A 24 -7.58 -5.74 4.16
CA GLY A 24 -6.83 -6.28 3.03
C GLY A 24 -5.54 -6.98 3.46
N PHE A 25 -4.77 -7.50 2.50
CA PHE A 25 -3.51 -8.21 2.77
C PHE A 25 -2.50 -7.37 3.58
N ILE A 26 -2.10 -6.22 3.03
CA ILE A 26 -1.13 -5.33 3.69
C ILE A 26 -1.77 -4.67 4.91
N GLY A 27 -3.03 -4.23 4.76
CA GLY A 27 -3.77 -3.53 5.80
C GLY A 27 -3.95 -4.35 7.07
N SER A 28 -4.27 -5.63 6.95
CA SER A 28 -4.43 -6.50 8.13
C SER A 28 -3.13 -6.71 8.91
N SER A 29 -2.02 -6.85 8.21
CA SER A 29 -0.69 -6.95 8.84
C SER A 29 -0.30 -5.63 9.53
N ALA A 30 -0.58 -4.48 8.88
CA ALA A 30 -0.34 -3.16 9.47
C ALA A 30 -1.23 -2.92 10.69
N SER A 31 -2.53 -3.20 10.59
CA SER A 31 -3.49 -3.03 11.70
C SER A 31 -3.10 -3.86 12.92
N ARG A 32 -2.70 -5.13 12.72
CA ARG A 32 -2.19 -5.98 13.81
C ARG A 32 -0.93 -5.40 14.46
N ALA A 33 0.02 -4.95 13.66
CA ALA A 33 1.27 -4.38 14.17
C ALA A 33 1.01 -3.13 15.01
N PHE A 34 0.16 -2.22 14.52
CA PHE A 34 -0.18 -1.00 15.26
C PHE A 34 -0.94 -1.31 16.56
N LEU A 35 -1.90 -2.24 16.54
CA LEU A 35 -2.59 -2.70 17.76
C LEU A 35 -1.59 -3.33 18.76
N SER A 36 -0.68 -4.18 18.28
CA SER A 36 0.36 -4.81 19.11
C SER A 36 1.31 -3.79 19.72
N ALA A 37 1.57 -2.69 19.03
CA ALA A 37 2.38 -1.57 19.52
C ALA A 37 1.62 -0.69 20.55
N GLY A 38 0.30 -0.90 20.71
CA GLY A 38 -0.54 -0.19 21.67
C GLY A 38 -1.14 1.10 21.11
N HIS A 39 -1.20 1.25 19.80
CA HIS A 39 -1.92 2.34 19.15
C HIS A 39 -3.44 2.08 19.13
N GLU A 40 -4.23 3.14 19.09
CA GLU A 40 -5.65 3.09 18.80
C GLU A 40 -5.83 2.99 17.27
N VAL A 41 -6.44 1.92 16.80
CA VAL A 41 -6.55 1.64 15.36
C VAL A 41 -8.00 1.73 14.90
N ALA A 42 -8.23 2.44 13.82
CA ALA A 42 -9.45 2.37 13.03
C ALA A 42 -9.16 1.77 11.65
N ILE A 43 -10.12 0.99 11.15
CA ILE A 43 -10.11 0.37 9.82
C ILE A 43 -11.25 0.96 9.01
N LEU A 44 -10.98 1.46 7.80
CA LEU A 44 -11.97 1.78 6.81
C LEU A 44 -11.87 0.74 5.69
N GLU A 45 -12.94 -0.05 5.49
CA GLU A 45 -12.94 -1.21 4.61
C GLU A 45 -14.33 -1.42 4.00
N ASP A 46 -14.42 -1.76 2.72
CA ASP A 46 -15.70 -2.07 2.05
C ASP A 46 -15.98 -3.57 1.96
N PHE A 47 -15.06 -4.40 2.43
CA PHE A 47 -15.13 -5.86 2.41
C PHE A 47 -15.42 -6.49 1.03
N SER A 48 -15.17 -5.75 -0.03
CA SER A 48 -15.40 -6.20 -1.40
C SER A 48 -14.46 -7.34 -1.84
N ARG A 49 -13.32 -7.50 -1.16
CA ARG A 49 -12.33 -8.52 -1.52
C ARG A 49 -12.50 -9.82 -0.75
N PRO A 50 -12.41 -10.98 -1.43
CA PRO A 50 -12.38 -12.27 -0.74
C PRO A 50 -11.28 -12.33 0.32
N GLY A 51 -11.61 -12.84 1.51
CA GLY A 51 -10.67 -13.02 2.62
C GLY A 51 -10.56 -11.83 3.58
N SER A 52 -11.15 -10.66 3.27
CA SER A 52 -11.11 -9.50 4.18
C SER A 52 -11.80 -9.78 5.51
N GLY A 53 -12.93 -10.49 5.53
CA GLY A 53 -13.57 -10.93 6.79
C GLY A 53 -12.64 -11.81 7.64
N ALA A 54 -12.01 -12.83 7.05
CA ALA A 54 -11.06 -13.68 7.76
C ALA A 54 -9.80 -12.94 8.23
N ASN A 55 -9.43 -11.86 7.54
CA ASN A 55 -8.36 -10.98 7.99
C ASN A 55 -8.80 -10.12 9.17
N LEU A 56 -10.04 -9.64 9.19
CA LEU A 56 -10.59 -8.92 10.35
C LEU A 56 -10.64 -9.82 11.59
N ASP A 57 -11.10 -11.07 11.44
CA ASP A 57 -11.06 -12.05 12.54
C ASP A 57 -9.64 -12.21 13.10
N TRP A 58 -8.65 -12.31 12.19
CA TRP A 58 -7.26 -12.41 12.57
C TRP A 58 -6.73 -11.14 13.27
N ILE A 59 -7.16 -9.95 12.89
CA ILE A 59 -6.85 -8.71 13.61
C ILE A 59 -7.42 -8.76 15.04
N ASN A 60 -8.66 -9.20 15.18
CA ASN A 60 -9.37 -9.26 16.45
C ASN A 60 -8.73 -10.21 17.50
N GLU A 61 -7.85 -11.12 17.09
CA GLU A 61 -7.05 -11.94 18.02
C GLU A 61 -6.07 -11.12 18.88
N ILE A 62 -5.69 -9.93 18.41
CA ILE A 62 -4.69 -9.05 19.08
C ILE A 62 -5.39 -7.89 19.81
N GLY A 63 -6.46 -7.37 19.25
CA GLY A 63 -7.19 -6.23 19.78
C GLY A 63 -8.35 -5.88 18.88
N THR A 64 -9.27 -5.06 19.37
CA THR A 64 -10.49 -4.69 18.66
C THR A 64 -10.32 -3.30 18.03
N PRO A 65 -10.11 -3.18 16.72
CA PRO A 65 -10.09 -1.89 16.05
C PRO A 65 -11.50 -1.30 15.94
N THR A 66 -11.59 0.02 15.80
CA THR A 66 -12.83 0.65 15.31
C THR A 66 -13.00 0.34 13.83
N VAL A 67 -14.11 -0.26 13.43
CA VAL A 67 -14.37 -0.61 12.03
C VAL A 67 -15.40 0.35 11.42
N TYR A 68 -14.99 1.04 10.36
CA TYR A 68 -15.85 1.82 9.49
C TYR A 68 -16.07 1.03 8.20
N GLU A 69 -17.25 0.41 8.07
CA GLU A 69 -17.62 -0.36 6.88
C GLU A 69 -18.17 0.56 5.79
N GLY A 70 -17.43 0.73 4.70
CA GLY A 70 -17.82 1.57 3.58
C GLY A 70 -16.67 1.87 2.63
N SER A 71 -16.99 2.63 1.58
CA SER A 71 -16.06 2.91 0.48
C SER A 71 -15.39 4.27 0.60
N ILE A 72 -14.10 4.34 0.25
CA ILE A 72 -13.36 5.61 0.12
C ILE A 72 -13.87 6.50 -1.02
N VAL A 73 -14.68 5.96 -1.94
CA VAL A 73 -15.31 6.72 -3.02
C VAL A 73 -16.45 7.60 -2.50
N ASP A 74 -17.07 7.21 -1.39
CA ASP A 74 -18.09 8.02 -0.72
C ASP A 74 -17.43 9.12 0.14
N SER A 75 -17.39 10.32 -0.40
CA SER A 75 -16.77 11.48 0.27
C SER A 75 -17.47 11.87 1.58
N ALA A 76 -18.79 11.71 1.69
CA ALA A 76 -19.52 12.03 2.91
C ALA A 76 -19.18 11.05 4.02
N PHE A 77 -19.11 9.77 3.69
CA PHE A 77 -18.67 8.71 4.60
C PHE A 77 -17.22 8.94 5.08
N VAL A 78 -16.29 9.20 4.16
CA VAL A 78 -14.89 9.50 4.49
C VAL A 78 -14.76 10.68 5.43
N ASN A 79 -15.48 11.79 5.15
CA ASN A 79 -15.49 12.96 6.02
C ASN A 79 -16.02 12.63 7.43
N SER A 80 -17.08 11.84 7.53
CA SER A 80 -17.64 11.40 8.82
C SER A 80 -16.63 10.58 9.62
N CYS A 81 -15.94 9.62 8.98
CA CYS A 81 -14.91 8.81 9.63
C CYS A 81 -13.74 9.68 10.14
N MET A 82 -13.24 10.58 9.30
CA MET A 82 -12.12 11.46 9.67
C MET A 82 -12.48 12.43 10.80
N ALA A 83 -13.67 13.02 10.76
CA ALA A 83 -14.15 13.92 11.81
C ALA A 83 -14.42 13.19 13.15
N GLY A 84 -14.93 11.96 13.09
CA GLY A 84 -15.23 11.14 14.26
C GLY A 84 -14.00 10.56 14.93
N PHE A 85 -13.14 9.90 14.19
CA PHE A 85 -11.95 9.23 14.71
C PHE A 85 -10.78 10.18 14.99
N LYS A 86 -10.61 11.22 14.16
CA LYS A 86 -9.53 12.22 14.25
C LYS A 86 -8.14 11.57 14.28
N PRO A 87 -7.75 10.82 13.26
CA PRO A 87 -6.47 10.13 13.24
C PRO A 87 -5.28 11.10 13.28
N GLU A 88 -4.18 10.66 13.89
CA GLU A 88 -2.88 11.33 13.88
C GLU A 88 -1.98 10.77 12.78
N ALA A 89 -2.30 9.56 12.30
CA ALA A 89 -1.70 8.99 11.10
C ALA A 89 -2.78 8.28 10.25
N VAL A 90 -2.66 8.42 8.94
CA VAL A 90 -3.52 7.75 7.95
C VAL A 90 -2.63 6.89 7.06
N TYR A 91 -2.80 5.57 7.11
CA TYR A 91 -2.19 4.62 6.20
C TYR A 91 -3.19 4.29 5.10
N HIS A 92 -3.01 4.91 3.95
CA HIS A 92 -3.92 4.74 2.82
C HIS A 92 -3.48 3.56 1.95
N LEU A 93 -4.12 2.39 2.18
CA LEU A 93 -3.84 1.11 1.53
C LEU A 93 -5.01 0.61 0.69
N ALA A 94 -6.22 1.17 0.85
CA ALA A 94 -7.37 0.85 0.02
C ALA A 94 -7.08 1.17 -1.44
N ALA A 95 -7.21 0.18 -2.32
CA ALA A 95 -6.96 0.34 -3.74
C ALA A 95 -7.54 -0.82 -4.56
N GLN A 96 -7.94 -0.56 -5.80
CA GLN A 96 -7.99 -1.56 -6.85
C GLN A 96 -6.54 -1.80 -7.32
N VAL A 97 -6.07 -3.04 -7.38
CA VAL A 97 -4.63 -3.35 -7.56
C VAL A 97 -4.32 -4.26 -8.76
N ALA A 98 -5.33 -4.84 -9.42
CA ALA A 98 -5.16 -5.72 -10.57
C ALA A 98 -5.14 -4.93 -11.88
N VAL A 99 -4.02 -4.99 -12.61
CA VAL A 99 -3.88 -4.31 -13.91
C VAL A 99 -4.92 -4.81 -14.92
N THR A 100 -5.16 -6.11 -14.98
CA THR A 100 -6.16 -6.73 -15.87
C THR A 100 -7.57 -6.20 -15.61
N LEU A 101 -7.96 -6.11 -14.34
CA LEU A 101 -9.26 -5.55 -13.94
C LEU A 101 -9.37 -4.06 -14.27
N SER A 102 -8.27 -3.30 -14.15
CA SER A 102 -8.27 -1.88 -14.53
C SER A 102 -8.56 -1.64 -16.01
N VAL A 103 -8.11 -2.57 -16.88
CA VAL A 103 -8.41 -2.52 -18.32
C VAL A 103 -9.88 -2.88 -18.60
N GLN A 104 -10.43 -3.82 -17.84
CA GLN A 104 -11.83 -4.26 -17.99
C GLN A 104 -12.81 -3.21 -17.43
N ASN A 105 -12.47 -2.57 -16.32
CA ASN A 105 -13.30 -1.55 -15.67
C ASN A 105 -12.47 -0.33 -15.25
N PRO A 106 -12.06 0.53 -16.20
CA PRO A 106 -11.20 1.68 -15.93
C PRO A 106 -11.90 2.75 -15.08
N ARG A 107 -13.23 2.83 -15.11
CA ARG A 107 -13.98 3.75 -14.26
C ARG A 107 -13.85 3.36 -12.78
N HIS A 108 -14.08 2.13 -12.43
CA HIS A 108 -13.94 1.64 -11.07
C HIS A 108 -12.50 1.82 -10.54
N ASP A 109 -11.51 1.56 -11.41
CA ASP A 109 -10.10 1.77 -11.07
C ASP A 109 -9.80 3.24 -10.75
N PHE A 110 -10.27 4.17 -11.60
CA PHE A 110 -10.13 5.60 -11.38
C PHE A 110 -10.85 6.07 -10.11
N GLU A 111 -12.11 5.67 -9.92
CA GLU A 111 -12.91 6.07 -8.76
C GLU A 111 -12.28 5.59 -7.46
N THR A 112 -11.82 4.33 -7.42
CA THR A 112 -11.18 3.79 -6.21
C THR A 112 -9.81 4.42 -5.97
N ASN A 113 -8.92 4.41 -6.97
CA ASN A 113 -7.53 4.78 -6.76
C ASN A 113 -7.28 6.29 -6.76
N ALA A 114 -7.87 7.02 -7.71
CA ALA A 114 -7.65 8.46 -7.83
C ALA A 114 -8.66 9.27 -7.01
N LEU A 115 -9.96 9.07 -7.24
CA LEU A 115 -11.01 9.83 -6.54
C LEU A 115 -11.05 9.48 -5.05
N GLY A 116 -10.94 8.19 -4.68
CA GLY A 116 -10.89 7.77 -3.28
C GLY A 116 -9.70 8.38 -2.53
N THR A 117 -8.51 8.42 -3.16
CA THR A 117 -7.34 9.10 -2.58
C THR A 117 -7.59 10.59 -2.42
N PHE A 118 -8.19 11.24 -3.42
CA PHE A 118 -8.54 12.66 -3.34
C PHE A 118 -9.52 12.95 -2.20
N ASN A 119 -10.56 12.13 -2.02
CA ASN A 119 -11.51 12.27 -0.92
C ASN A 119 -10.82 12.20 0.46
N LEU A 120 -9.87 11.26 0.62
CA LEU A 120 -9.10 11.12 1.86
C LEU A 120 -8.17 12.30 2.10
N LEU A 121 -7.53 12.83 1.06
CA LEU A 121 -6.68 14.02 1.15
C LEU A 121 -7.49 15.25 1.58
N GLU A 122 -8.67 15.48 0.97
CA GLU A 122 -9.56 16.58 1.33
C GLU A 122 -10.08 16.46 2.76
N ALA A 123 -10.49 15.25 3.17
CA ALA A 123 -10.91 14.99 4.54
C ALA A 123 -9.75 15.18 5.55
N THR A 124 -8.52 14.74 5.19
CA THR A 124 -7.32 14.96 6.01
C THR A 124 -7.05 16.45 6.18
N ARG A 125 -7.04 17.19 5.07
CA ARG A 125 -6.81 18.64 5.07
C ARG A 125 -7.85 19.39 5.91
N THR A 126 -9.10 18.96 5.86
CA THR A 126 -10.22 19.64 6.52
C THR A 126 -10.30 19.32 8.01
N HIS A 127 -10.13 18.07 8.40
CA HIS A 127 -10.42 17.62 9.76
C HIS A 127 -9.17 17.37 10.62
N VAL A 128 -8.06 16.95 10.01
CA VAL A 128 -6.83 16.54 10.72
C VAL A 128 -5.56 16.97 9.97
N PRO A 129 -5.37 18.28 9.68
CA PRO A 129 -4.27 18.76 8.82
C PRO A 129 -2.87 18.48 9.36
N SER A 130 -2.74 18.12 10.63
CA SER A 130 -1.46 17.70 11.25
C SER A 130 -1.19 16.21 11.13
N ALA A 131 -2.16 15.40 10.70
CA ALA A 131 -1.99 13.95 10.56
C ALA A 131 -0.91 13.61 9.53
N HIS A 132 -0.18 12.51 9.79
CA HIS A 132 0.76 11.96 8.82
C HIS A 132 0.03 11.07 7.80
N PHE A 133 -0.02 11.50 6.55
CA PHE A 133 -0.64 10.75 5.47
C PHE A 133 0.40 9.87 4.75
N VAL A 134 0.31 8.56 4.91
CA VAL A 134 1.20 7.57 4.29
C VAL A 134 0.45 6.88 3.15
N PHE A 135 0.94 7.04 1.94
CA PHE A 135 0.31 6.50 0.73
C PHE A 135 1.06 5.29 0.17
N SER A 136 0.35 4.20 0.01
CA SER A 136 0.83 3.02 -0.71
C SER A 136 0.71 3.24 -2.21
N SER A 137 1.79 3.77 -2.82
CA SER A 137 1.96 3.88 -4.27
C SER A 137 2.54 2.59 -4.86
N THR A 138 2.98 2.62 -6.09
CA THR A 138 3.45 1.44 -6.82
C THR A 138 4.63 1.78 -7.73
N ASN A 139 5.50 0.81 -7.99
CA ASN A 139 6.55 0.93 -9.00
C ASN A 139 6.00 1.08 -10.44
N LYS A 140 4.69 0.81 -10.66
CA LYS A 140 4.04 0.98 -11.97
C LYS A 140 3.94 2.44 -12.42
N VAL A 141 4.15 3.40 -11.52
CA VAL A 141 4.23 4.82 -11.87
C VAL A 141 5.43 5.17 -12.75
N TYR A 142 6.43 4.29 -12.83
CA TYR A 142 7.61 4.45 -13.70
C TYR A 142 7.43 3.88 -15.11
N GLY A 143 6.28 3.25 -15.41
CA GLY A 143 5.98 2.66 -16.70
C GLY A 143 6.84 1.44 -17.02
N ASP A 144 7.22 1.32 -18.27
CA ASP A 144 8.04 0.22 -18.80
C ASP A 144 9.57 0.47 -18.71
N LEU A 145 9.97 1.65 -18.25
CA LEU A 145 11.38 2.06 -18.14
C LEU A 145 12.14 2.03 -19.48
N ALA A 146 11.47 2.28 -20.62
CA ALA A 146 12.03 2.19 -21.98
C ALA A 146 13.34 3.00 -22.18
N ARG A 147 13.56 4.03 -21.35
CA ARG A 147 14.81 4.82 -21.33
C ARG A 147 16.04 4.03 -20.88
N TYR A 148 15.86 2.89 -20.25
CA TYR A 148 16.95 2.05 -19.75
C TYR A 148 17.05 0.78 -20.58
N PRO A 149 18.02 0.69 -21.51
CA PRO A 149 18.20 -0.48 -22.33
C PRO A 149 18.43 -1.76 -21.49
N ILE A 150 17.78 -2.83 -21.89
CA ILE A 150 17.90 -4.14 -21.24
C ILE A 150 18.62 -5.12 -22.17
N LEU A 151 19.37 -6.02 -21.56
CA LEU A 151 19.99 -7.17 -22.20
C LEU A 151 19.23 -8.44 -21.82
N ALA A 152 18.92 -9.25 -22.82
CA ALA A 152 18.42 -10.60 -22.60
C ALA A 152 19.62 -11.57 -22.54
N THR A 153 19.79 -12.21 -21.38
CA THR A 153 20.71 -13.33 -21.24
C THR A 153 19.97 -14.65 -21.37
N ASN A 154 20.66 -15.78 -21.28
CA ASN A 154 20.03 -17.10 -21.36
C ASN A 154 19.04 -17.36 -20.22
N SER A 155 19.22 -16.73 -19.04
CA SER A 155 18.43 -17.01 -17.84
C SER A 155 17.62 -15.82 -17.33
N ARG A 156 17.95 -14.58 -17.70
CA ARG A 156 17.27 -13.39 -17.15
C ARG A 156 17.44 -12.14 -18.04
N TYR A 157 16.57 -11.16 -17.82
CA TYR A 157 16.81 -9.79 -18.26
C TYR A 157 17.65 -9.02 -17.24
N SER A 158 18.52 -8.14 -17.71
CA SER A 158 19.29 -7.20 -16.88
C SER A 158 19.41 -5.85 -17.59
N PHE A 159 19.64 -4.79 -16.82
CA PHE A 159 19.99 -3.51 -17.44
C PHE A 159 21.33 -3.62 -18.18
N GLN A 160 21.43 -2.97 -19.32
CA GLN A 160 22.67 -2.93 -20.10
C GLN A 160 23.81 -2.27 -19.32
N GLU A 161 23.49 -1.20 -18.61
CA GLU A 161 24.42 -0.55 -17.71
C GLU A 161 24.14 -1.02 -16.27
N PRO A 162 25.18 -1.34 -15.46
CA PRO A 162 25.01 -1.72 -14.08
C PRO A 162 24.26 -0.61 -13.29
N ARG A 163 23.15 -0.98 -12.64
CA ARG A 163 22.33 -0.08 -11.83
C ARG A 163 21.99 -0.74 -10.51
N GLN A 164 21.98 0.06 -9.47
CA GLN A 164 21.55 -0.41 -8.13
C GLN A 164 20.03 -0.33 -7.93
N GLY A 165 19.29 0.12 -8.96
CA GLY A 165 17.83 0.28 -8.94
C GLY A 165 17.36 1.51 -9.71
N ILE A 166 16.09 1.84 -9.55
CA ILE A 166 15.46 3.04 -10.10
C ILE A 166 15.34 4.07 -8.98
N GLN A 167 15.80 5.28 -9.23
CA GLN A 167 15.79 6.38 -8.26
C GLN A 167 14.41 7.04 -8.23
N GLU A 168 14.05 7.66 -7.11
CA GLU A 168 12.76 8.31 -6.89
C GLU A 168 12.54 9.56 -7.75
N ASP A 169 13.61 10.19 -8.23
CA ASP A 169 13.60 11.33 -9.15
C ASP A 169 13.46 10.91 -10.63
N THR A 170 13.43 9.60 -10.91
CA THR A 170 13.14 9.09 -12.25
C THR A 170 11.78 9.61 -12.71
N PRO A 171 11.70 10.25 -13.91
CA PRO A 171 10.45 10.74 -14.44
C PRO A 171 9.38 9.65 -14.50
N LEU A 172 8.17 10.02 -14.07
CA LEU A 172 7.02 9.12 -14.09
C LEU A 172 6.49 8.96 -15.51
N ASP A 173 6.01 7.75 -15.82
CA ASP A 173 5.49 7.37 -17.12
C ASP A 173 4.35 6.35 -16.94
N PHE A 174 3.14 6.87 -16.77
CA PHE A 174 2.00 6.04 -16.37
C PHE A 174 1.49 5.18 -17.53
N HIS A 175 1.51 3.86 -17.34
CA HIS A 175 0.93 2.89 -18.27
C HIS A 175 -0.20 2.12 -17.63
N SER A 176 -1.20 1.72 -18.42
CA SER A 176 -2.48 1.13 -18.02
C SER A 176 -3.37 2.07 -17.18
N PRO A 177 -4.68 1.84 -17.11
CA PRO A 177 -5.57 2.60 -16.22
C PRO A 177 -5.10 2.55 -14.76
N TYR A 178 -4.62 1.39 -14.28
CA TYR A 178 -4.05 1.23 -12.95
C TYR A 178 -2.82 2.13 -12.72
N GLY A 179 -1.87 2.15 -13.65
CA GLY A 179 -0.70 3.02 -13.55
C GLY A 179 -1.09 4.50 -13.56
N CYS A 180 -2.06 4.89 -14.40
CA CYS A 180 -2.58 6.25 -14.47
C CYS A 180 -3.28 6.67 -13.18
N SER A 181 -4.19 5.85 -12.64
CA SER A 181 -4.95 6.18 -11.44
C SER A 181 -4.06 6.25 -10.19
N LYS A 182 -3.14 5.29 -10.02
CA LYS A 182 -2.15 5.31 -8.93
C LYS A 182 -1.14 6.44 -9.09
N GLY A 183 -0.73 6.75 -10.32
CA GLY A 183 0.18 7.85 -10.61
C GLY A 183 -0.46 9.23 -10.35
N ALA A 184 -1.72 9.41 -10.74
CA ALA A 184 -2.49 10.59 -10.37
C ALA A 184 -2.56 10.76 -8.84
N ALA A 185 -2.90 9.69 -8.11
CA ALA A 185 -2.94 9.70 -6.65
C ALA A 185 -1.55 10.04 -6.03
N ASP A 186 -0.46 9.42 -6.51
CA ASP A 186 0.93 9.71 -6.09
C ASP A 186 1.26 11.21 -6.23
N THR A 187 0.89 11.78 -7.38
CA THR A 187 1.09 13.20 -7.68
C THR A 187 0.27 14.09 -6.77
N TYR A 188 -1.02 13.78 -6.55
CA TYR A 188 -1.88 14.55 -5.63
C TYR A 188 -1.36 14.51 -4.20
N VAL A 189 -0.96 13.35 -3.68
CA VAL A 189 -0.39 13.22 -2.32
C VAL A 189 0.87 14.10 -2.17
N THR A 190 1.72 14.12 -3.19
CA THR A 190 2.92 14.96 -3.22
C THR A 190 2.57 16.44 -3.25
N ASP A 191 1.62 16.83 -4.09
CA ASP A 191 1.23 18.23 -4.29
C ASP A 191 0.47 18.79 -3.07
N TYR A 192 -0.35 18.00 -2.40
CA TYR A 192 -1.03 18.41 -1.16
C TYR A 192 -0.06 18.78 -0.02
N SER A 193 1.10 18.13 0.04
CA SER A 193 2.16 18.57 0.94
C SER A 193 2.73 19.92 0.52
N ARG A 194 2.98 20.11 -0.77
CA ARG A 194 3.57 21.33 -1.32
C ARG A 194 2.64 22.54 -1.16
N ILE A 195 1.35 22.38 -1.47
CA ILE A 195 0.37 23.48 -1.51
C ILE A 195 -0.26 23.72 -0.14
N TYR A 196 -0.66 22.64 0.57
CA TYR A 196 -1.42 22.76 1.81
C TYR A 196 -0.59 22.45 3.07
N GLY A 197 0.68 22.07 2.91
CA GLY A 197 1.58 21.76 4.03
C GLY A 197 1.24 20.46 4.76
N LEU A 198 0.48 19.54 4.16
CA LEU A 198 0.22 18.25 4.75
C LEU A 198 1.54 17.46 4.89
N ARG A 199 1.68 16.76 6.00
CA ARG A 199 2.76 15.81 6.18
C ARG A 199 2.46 14.54 5.42
N THR A 200 3.17 14.27 4.32
CA THR A 200 2.91 13.08 3.48
C THR A 200 4.15 12.21 3.30
N THR A 201 3.93 10.91 3.14
CA THR A 201 4.95 9.94 2.70
C THR A 201 4.36 9.07 1.60
N VAL A 202 5.05 9.00 0.46
CA VAL A 202 4.68 8.16 -0.67
C VAL A 202 5.63 6.97 -0.73
N LEU A 203 5.10 5.76 -0.71
CA LEU A 203 5.85 4.51 -0.78
C LEU A 203 5.55 3.82 -2.11
N ARG A 204 6.46 3.92 -3.08
CA ARG A 204 6.37 3.27 -4.39
C ARG A 204 6.84 1.83 -4.28
N GLN A 205 5.90 0.96 -3.97
CA GLN A 205 6.16 -0.42 -3.60
C GLN A 205 6.36 -1.32 -4.82
N SER A 206 7.23 -2.32 -4.66
CA SER A 206 7.38 -3.45 -5.55
C SER A 206 6.31 -4.54 -5.27
N CYS A 207 6.59 -5.81 -5.61
CA CYS A 207 5.68 -6.92 -5.32
C CYS A 207 5.78 -7.31 -3.85
N ILE A 208 4.78 -6.98 -3.06
CA ILE A 208 4.69 -7.42 -1.66
C ILE A 208 4.10 -8.83 -1.61
N TYR A 209 4.67 -9.70 -0.77
CA TYR A 209 4.19 -11.06 -0.55
C TYR A 209 4.26 -11.47 0.92
N GLY A 210 3.49 -12.45 1.32
CA GLY A 210 3.53 -13.00 2.68
C GLY A 210 2.21 -13.62 3.12
N THR A 211 2.12 -13.88 4.41
CA THR A 211 0.95 -14.50 5.04
C THR A 211 -0.30 -13.63 4.88
N ARG A 212 -1.47 -14.28 4.84
CA ARG A 212 -2.79 -13.61 4.68
C ARG A 212 -3.01 -12.93 3.33
N GLN A 213 -2.15 -13.20 2.34
CA GLN A 213 -2.39 -12.80 0.96
C GLN A 213 -3.23 -13.86 0.25
N PHE A 214 -4.51 -13.56 0.03
CA PHE A 214 -5.42 -14.40 -0.76
C PHE A 214 -5.15 -14.16 -2.25
N GLY A 215 -4.00 -14.68 -2.73
CA GLY A 215 -3.55 -14.51 -4.10
C GLY A 215 -4.45 -15.19 -5.12
N ILE A 216 -4.63 -14.53 -6.24
CA ILE A 216 -5.34 -15.06 -7.42
C ILE A 216 -4.44 -14.95 -8.65
N GLU A 217 -4.82 -15.59 -9.76
CA GLU A 217 -3.98 -15.65 -10.98
C GLU A 217 -3.50 -14.27 -11.45
N ASP A 218 -4.35 -13.26 -11.34
CA ASP A 218 -4.06 -11.89 -11.81
C ASP A 218 -3.37 -11.01 -10.76
N GLN A 219 -3.27 -11.47 -9.51
CA GLN A 219 -2.73 -10.66 -8.43
C GLN A 219 -2.09 -11.48 -7.31
N GLY A 220 -0.88 -11.04 -6.88
CA GLY A 220 -0.13 -11.71 -5.83
C GLY A 220 0.49 -13.01 -6.33
N TRP A 221 1.25 -12.92 -7.42
CA TRP A 221 1.78 -14.06 -8.16
C TRP A 221 2.57 -15.05 -7.29
N ILE A 222 3.30 -14.60 -6.27
CA ILE A 222 4.02 -15.50 -5.35
C ILE A 222 3.01 -16.34 -4.55
N ALA A 223 2.03 -15.67 -3.92
CA ALA A 223 0.99 -16.37 -3.16
C ALA A 223 0.16 -17.29 -4.06
N TRP A 224 -0.19 -16.82 -5.28
CA TRP A 224 -0.92 -17.64 -6.25
C TRP A 224 -0.14 -18.90 -6.65
N PHE A 225 1.17 -18.79 -6.91
CA PHE A 225 1.99 -19.93 -7.28
C PHE A 225 2.06 -20.97 -6.15
N VAL A 226 2.19 -20.52 -4.91
CA VAL A 226 2.15 -21.41 -3.73
C VAL A 226 0.78 -22.08 -3.60
N ILE A 227 -0.31 -21.31 -3.69
CA ILE A 227 -1.69 -21.83 -3.60
C ILE A 227 -1.95 -22.83 -4.73
N ALA A 228 -1.59 -22.49 -5.96
CA ALA A 228 -1.78 -23.38 -7.12
C ALA A 228 -1.00 -24.68 -6.98
N ALA A 229 0.25 -24.61 -6.54
CA ALA A 229 1.08 -25.79 -6.30
C ALA A 229 0.48 -26.72 -5.23
N LEU A 230 0.00 -26.15 -4.11
CA LEU A 230 -0.61 -26.91 -3.02
C LEU A 230 -1.94 -27.56 -3.46
N LEU A 231 -2.67 -26.92 -4.37
CA LEU A 231 -3.95 -27.42 -4.90
C LEU A 231 -3.80 -28.27 -6.15
N GLY A 232 -2.58 -28.54 -6.63
CA GLY A 232 -2.31 -29.28 -7.87
C GLY A 232 -2.85 -28.59 -9.13
N ARG A 233 -3.00 -27.27 -9.10
CA ARG A 233 -3.49 -26.47 -10.24
C ARG A 233 -2.33 -26.08 -11.17
N PRO A 234 -2.56 -25.99 -12.48
CA PRO A 234 -1.55 -25.52 -13.41
C PRO A 234 -1.23 -24.04 -13.14
N VAL A 235 0.04 -23.66 -13.29
CA VAL A 235 0.52 -22.28 -13.20
C VAL A 235 0.85 -21.80 -14.60
N LYS A 236 0.34 -20.62 -14.97
CA LYS A 236 0.63 -19.96 -16.24
C LYS A 236 1.71 -18.90 -16.03
N VAL A 237 2.83 -19.08 -16.69
CA VAL A 237 3.90 -18.07 -16.75
C VAL A 237 3.70 -17.23 -18.01
N PHE A 238 3.47 -15.93 -17.82
CA PHE A 238 3.33 -14.98 -18.93
C PHE A 238 4.71 -14.50 -19.38
N GLY A 239 4.93 -14.47 -20.71
CA GLY A 239 6.21 -14.14 -21.30
C GLY A 239 7.14 -15.35 -21.45
N ASP A 240 8.44 -15.12 -21.44
CA ASP A 240 9.47 -16.14 -21.70
C ASP A 240 10.12 -16.71 -20.41
N GLY A 241 9.64 -16.32 -19.25
CA GLY A 241 10.14 -16.79 -17.95
C GLY A 241 11.44 -16.13 -17.49
N ARG A 242 12.03 -15.22 -18.25
CA ARG A 242 13.29 -14.51 -17.91
C ARG A 242 13.08 -13.18 -17.19
N GLN A 243 11.83 -12.81 -16.92
CA GLN A 243 11.48 -11.57 -16.23
C GLN A 243 12.03 -11.59 -14.81
N VAL A 244 12.71 -10.53 -14.44
CA VAL A 244 13.12 -10.27 -13.05
C VAL A 244 12.01 -9.50 -12.36
N ARG A 245 11.67 -9.91 -11.15
CA ARG A 245 10.69 -9.24 -10.30
C ARG A 245 11.32 -8.98 -8.95
N ASP A 246 11.20 -7.76 -8.52
CA ASP A 246 11.52 -7.34 -7.17
C ASP A 246 10.39 -7.76 -6.22
N ALA A 247 10.72 -8.39 -5.09
CA ALA A 247 9.75 -8.93 -4.16
C ALA A 247 10.18 -8.65 -2.72
N LEU A 248 9.27 -8.02 -1.94
CA LEU A 248 9.49 -7.66 -0.55
C LEU A 248 8.54 -8.45 0.36
N HIS A 249 9.07 -9.04 1.42
CA HIS A 249 8.22 -9.73 2.40
C HIS A 249 7.40 -8.73 3.22
N ILE A 250 6.15 -9.11 3.55
CA ILE A 250 5.21 -8.24 4.28
C ILE A 250 5.79 -7.75 5.62
N GLU A 251 6.53 -8.56 6.34
CA GLU A 251 7.11 -8.16 7.63
C GLU A 251 8.14 -7.03 7.48
N ASP A 252 8.91 -7.01 6.40
CA ASP A 252 9.86 -5.94 6.13
C ASP A 252 9.14 -4.63 5.78
N LEU A 253 8.03 -4.72 5.03
CA LEU A 253 7.17 -3.57 4.80
C LEU A 253 6.54 -3.04 6.10
N ILE A 254 6.10 -3.91 7.01
CA ILE A 254 5.54 -3.50 8.30
C ILE A 254 6.61 -2.83 9.18
N ARG A 255 7.84 -3.32 9.18
CA ARG A 255 8.96 -2.63 9.87
C ARG A 255 9.20 -1.23 9.28
N LEU A 256 9.11 -1.07 7.95
CA LEU A 256 9.19 0.24 7.32
C LEU A 256 8.03 1.16 7.76
N TYR A 257 6.80 0.65 7.86
CA TYR A 257 5.67 1.43 8.33
C TYR A 257 5.87 1.95 9.75
N ASP A 258 6.43 1.13 10.64
CA ASP A 258 6.79 1.52 12.01
C ASP A 258 7.86 2.63 12.01
N LEU A 259 8.91 2.49 11.20
CA LEU A 259 9.94 3.51 11.02
C LEU A 259 9.37 4.83 10.44
N VAL A 260 8.42 4.75 9.51
CA VAL A 260 7.75 5.93 8.94
C VAL A 260 6.90 6.63 10.00
N LEU A 261 6.18 5.86 10.82
CA LEU A 261 5.33 6.39 11.89
C LEU A 261 6.17 7.09 12.97
N SER A 262 7.26 6.46 13.39
CA SER A 262 8.15 6.96 14.44
C SER A 262 9.09 8.09 14.00
N SER A 263 9.23 8.31 12.68
CA SER A 263 10.14 9.34 12.17
C SER A 263 9.67 10.74 12.52
N SER A 264 10.60 11.60 12.96
CA SER A 264 10.33 13.00 13.28
C SER A 264 9.72 13.77 12.10
N ALA A 265 8.77 14.64 12.40
CA ALA A 265 7.96 15.36 11.43
C ALA A 265 8.78 16.24 10.49
N SER A 266 8.99 15.80 9.25
CA SER A 266 9.28 16.71 8.15
C SER A 266 7.94 17.23 7.58
N LYS A 267 7.80 18.54 7.44
CA LYS A 267 6.66 19.15 6.72
C LYS A 267 6.76 18.99 5.20
N LYS A 268 7.78 18.30 4.69
CA LYS A 268 7.96 18.04 3.26
C LYS A 268 7.56 16.61 2.94
N THR A 269 6.99 16.42 1.75
CA THR A 269 6.77 15.08 1.20
C THR A 269 8.07 14.29 1.18
N ARG A 270 7.98 13.04 1.57
CA ARG A 270 9.03 12.04 1.37
C ARG A 270 8.51 10.99 0.40
N VAL A 271 9.29 10.71 -0.61
CA VAL A 271 9.00 9.65 -1.59
C VAL A 271 10.09 8.60 -1.46
N PHE A 272 9.71 7.35 -1.39
CA PHE A 272 10.64 6.22 -1.31
C PHE A 272 10.22 5.12 -2.26
N ASN A 273 11.19 4.56 -2.98
CA ASN A 273 11.04 3.27 -3.61
C ASN A 273 11.21 2.18 -2.56
N VAL A 274 10.33 1.20 -2.58
CA VAL A 274 10.25 0.15 -1.56
C VAL A 274 10.30 -1.21 -2.24
N GLY A 275 11.41 -1.91 -2.04
CA GLY A 275 11.71 -3.22 -2.62
C GLY A 275 12.55 -4.08 -1.69
N GLY A 276 12.80 -5.34 -2.07
CA GLY A 276 13.57 -6.33 -1.31
C GLY A 276 14.81 -6.86 -2.03
#